data_8854b1164982692c03bdec0a3db31138
#
_entry.id   8854b1164982692c03bdec0a3db31138
#
_cell.length_a   1.000
_cell.length_b   1.000
_cell.length_c   1.000
_cell.angle_alpha   90.00
_cell.angle_beta   90.00
_cell.angle_gamma   90.00
#
_symmetry.space_group_name_H-M   'P 1'
#
loop_
_entity.id
_entity.type
_entity.pdbx_description
1 polymer ?
#
loop_
_entity_poly.entity_id
_entity_poly.type
_entity_poly.pdbx_seq_one_letter_code
_entity_poly.pdbx_strand_id
1 'polypeptide(L)'
;VLEKLQAVEDKYRELESLISDPEVMADMTKWQAYTKEHAALTPIVTKFRSYKEVVKGIEEAKSMLGESLDHEMHAFVEGELADLMEKKEQLDKELPILLLPKDPNDEKNVIVEIRGGVGGEEAALFAGDLFRMYSRYAEKKGWKVELMDANATEIGGFKEVTFMVTGFGAYSYLKYESGTHRVQRVPVTESGGRIHTSAATVAVLPEAEDVDVAINPADLRIDTYCASGAGGQYVNRTETAIRITHLPTGIVVQCQDEKSQLKNKEKAMKVLRARILDKARQEQEAAVAADRRSQVGSGDRSERIRTYNFPQGRVTDHRIGLTLHKIDAILDGDLDELLAALITADQAERLKKVDAK
;
A
#
# COMPACT_ATOMS: atom_id res chain seq x y z
N VAL A 1 17.10 -7.24 -18.35
CA VAL A 1 15.82 -7.83 -17.95
C VAL A 1 15.91 -9.36 -17.92
N LEU A 2 16.30 -10.01 -19.00
CA LEU A 2 16.35 -11.49 -19.09
C LEU A 2 17.27 -12.13 -18.03
N GLU A 3 18.44 -11.54 -17.75
CA GLU A 3 19.34 -12.02 -16.70
C GLU A 3 18.70 -11.95 -15.30
N LYS A 4 17.96 -10.86 -15.02
CA LYS A 4 17.23 -10.71 -13.76
C LYS A 4 16.09 -11.74 -13.65
N LEU A 5 15.37 -12.02 -14.73
CA LEU A 5 14.33 -13.03 -14.78
C LEU A 5 14.89 -14.44 -14.59
N GLN A 6 16.06 -14.73 -15.16
CA GLN A 6 16.73 -16.01 -14.94
C GLN A 6 17.15 -16.18 -13.48
N ALA A 7 17.71 -15.14 -12.86
CA ALA A 7 18.05 -15.15 -11.44
C ALA A 7 16.81 -15.38 -10.53
N VAL A 8 15.67 -14.79 -10.89
CA VAL A 8 14.39 -15.01 -10.19
C VAL A 8 13.93 -16.47 -10.33
N GLU A 9 14.03 -17.07 -11.52
CA GLU A 9 13.69 -18.47 -11.73
C GLU A 9 14.61 -19.42 -10.96
N ASP A 10 15.90 -19.14 -10.91
CA ASP A 10 16.88 -19.93 -10.16
C ASP A 10 16.58 -19.87 -8.65
N LYS A 11 16.28 -18.70 -8.13
CA LYS A 11 15.84 -18.51 -6.74
C LYS A 11 14.52 -19.23 -6.46
N TYR A 12 13.58 -19.22 -7.39
CA TYR A 12 12.32 -19.94 -7.26
C TYR A 12 12.53 -21.45 -7.11
N ARG A 13 13.43 -22.05 -7.91
CA ARG A 13 13.79 -23.46 -7.80
C ARG A 13 14.50 -23.79 -6.49
N GLU A 14 15.36 -22.88 -6.01
CA GLU A 14 15.99 -23.02 -4.70
C GLU A 14 14.94 -23.03 -3.58
N LEU A 15 13.96 -22.13 -3.63
CA LEU A 15 12.85 -22.09 -2.68
C LEU A 15 11.97 -23.34 -2.74
N GLU A 16 11.70 -23.90 -3.92
CA GLU A 16 11.00 -25.19 -4.08
C GLU A 16 11.74 -26.32 -3.35
N SER A 17 13.07 -26.37 -3.47
CA SER A 17 13.90 -27.33 -2.77
C SER A 17 13.86 -27.13 -1.26
N LEU A 18 14.00 -25.87 -0.77
CA LEU A 18 13.98 -25.56 0.66
C LEU A 18 12.61 -25.84 1.31
N ILE A 19 11.51 -25.56 0.63
CA ILE A 19 10.15 -25.84 1.14
C ILE A 19 9.91 -27.35 1.30
N SER A 20 10.57 -28.16 0.47
CA SER A 20 10.49 -29.61 0.48
C SER A 20 11.47 -30.27 1.46
N ASP A 21 12.37 -29.50 2.07
CA ASP A 21 13.36 -30.00 3.01
C ASP A 21 12.71 -30.30 4.39
N PRO A 22 12.83 -31.54 4.93
CA PRO A 22 12.29 -31.90 6.23
C PRO A 22 12.84 -31.04 7.40
N GLU A 23 14.11 -30.60 7.32
CA GLU A 23 14.72 -29.76 8.36
C GLU A 23 14.07 -28.35 8.38
N VAL A 24 13.75 -27.80 7.21
CA VAL A 24 13.05 -26.50 7.08
C VAL A 24 11.60 -26.65 7.51
N MET A 25 10.94 -27.77 7.19
CA MET A 25 9.56 -28.04 7.63
C MET A 25 9.42 -28.12 9.16
N ALA A 26 10.47 -28.50 9.87
CA ALA A 26 10.50 -28.53 11.34
C ALA A 26 10.53 -27.12 11.95
N ASP A 27 11.05 -26.13 11.23
CA ASP A 27 11.02 -24.71 11.62
C ASP A 27 9.87 -23.98 10.90
N MET A 28 8.73 -23.90 11.57
CA MET A 28 7.50 -23.31 11.02
C MET A 28 7.68 -21.87 10.53
N THR A 29 8.51 -21.08 11.20
CA THR A 29 8.74 -19.67 10.86
C THR A 29 9.50 -19.55 9.54
N LYS A 30 10.56 -20.33 9.35
CA LYS A 30 11.33 -20.37 8.10
C LYS A 30 10.52 -20.92 6.95
N TRP A 31 9.78 -22.00 7.20
CA TRP A 31 8.92 -22.61 6.20
C TRP A 31 7.86 -21.65 5.68
N GLN A 32 7.19 -20.92 6.58
CA GLN A 32 6.21 -19.89 6.20
C GLN A 32 6.84 -18.75 5.40
N ALA A 33 8.03 -18.28 5.80
CA ALA A 33 8.75 -17.24 5.08
C ALA A 33 9.10 -17.67 3.66
N TYR A 34 9.65 -18.86 3.48
CA TYR A 34 9.98 -19.41 2.16
C TYR A 34 8.76 -19.67 1.30
N THR A 35 7.68 -20.17 1.87
CA THR A 35 6.40 -20.39 1.16
C THR A 35 5.81 -19.07 0.67
N LYS A 36 5.86 -18.03 1.50
CA LYS A 36 5.38 -16.69 1.11
C LYS A 36 6.23 -16.10 -0.01
N GLU A 37 7.55 -16.24 0.07
CA GLU A 37 8.46 -15.75 -0.97
C GLU A 37 8.27 -16.52 -2.29
N HIS A 38 8.13 -17.84 -2.23
CA HIS A 38 7.83 -18.69 -3.38
C HIS A 38 6.51 -18.27 -4.06
N ALA A 39 5.44 -18.09 -3.27
CA ALA A 39 4.15 -17.62 -3.79
C ALA A 39 4.25 -16.24 -4.48
N ALA A 40 5.06 -15.34 -3.95
CA ALA A 40 5.29 -14.02 -4.54
C ALA A 40 6.03 -14.09 -5.90
N LEU A 41 6.92 -15.05 -6.09
CA LEU A 41 7.68 -15.23 -7.33
C LEU A 41 6.91 -16.05 -8.39
N THR A 42 5.91 -16.85 -8.00
CA THR A 42 5.16 -17.73 -8.90
C THR A 42 4.61 -17.02 -10.15
N PRO A 43 3.96 -15.84 -10.06
CA PRO A 43 3.43 -15.17 -11.26
C PRO A 43 4.53 -14.75 -12.25
N ILE A 44 5.68 -14.33 -11.73
CA ILE A 44 6.83 -13.89 -12.54
C ILE A 44 7.41 -15.09 -13.29
N VAL A 45 7.66 -16.17 -12.57
CA VAL A 45 8.27 -17.39 -13.12
C VAL A 45 7.35 -18.07 -14.14
N THR A 46 6.05 -18.11 -13.87
CA THR A 46 5.06 -18.66 -14.81
C THR A 46 5.07 -17.90 -16.13
N LYS A 47 5.05 -16.56 -16.10
CA LYS A 47 5.12 -15.76 -17.31
C LYS A 47 6.47 -15.86 -18.02
N PHE A 48 7.56 -15.94 -17.28
CA PHE A 48 8.88 -16.12 -17.86
C PHE A 48 9.06 -17.47 -18.54
N ARG A 49 8.52 -18.54 -17.97
CA ARG A 49 8.48 -19.87 -18.62
C ARG A 49 7.65 -19.83 -19.90
N SER A 50 6.48 -19.19 -19.88
CA SER A 50 5.68 -18.98 -21.08
C SER A 50 6.44 -18.18 -22.16
N TYR A 51 7.20 -17.15 -21.74
CA TYR A 51 8.05 -16.41 -22.66
C TYR A 51 9.11 -17.31 -23.34
N LYS A 52 9.80 -18.16 -22.58
CA LYS A 52 10.76 -19.12 -23.13
C LYS A 52 10.13 -20.09 -24.13
N GLU A 53 8.93 -20.59 -23.83
CA GLU A 53 8.18 -21.45 -24.74
C GLU A 53 7.80 -20.73 -26.04
N VAL A 54 7.35 -19.48 -25.94
CA VAL A 54 7.02 -18.64 -27.10
C VAL A 54 8.26 -18.36 -27.95
N VAL A 55 9.38 -18.02 -27.35
CA VAL A 55 10.65 -17.79 -28.08
C VAL A 55 11.09 -19.06 -28.80
N LYS A 56 11.05 -20.21 -28.13
CA LYS A 56 11.36 -21.50 -28.72
C LYS A 56 10.43 -21.83 -29.89
N GLY A 57 9.11 -21.61 -29.72
CA GLY A 57 8.13 -21.80 -30.81
C GLY A 57 8.39 -20.90 -32.01
N ILE A 58 8.84 -19.65 -31.79
CA ILE A 58 9.23 -18.75 -32.89
C ILE A 58 10.45 -19.25 -33.63
N GLU A 59 11.45 -19.78 -32.94
CA GLU A 59 12.64 -20.36 -33.57
C GLU A 59 12.30 -21.60 -34.38
N GLU A 60 11.45 -22.48 -33.83
CA GLU A 60 10.96 -23.67 -34.53
C GLU A 60 10.15 -23.33 -35.79
N ALA A 61 9.21 -22.36 -35.67
CA ALA A 61 8.40 -21.93 -36.83
C ALA A 61 9.28 -21.28 -37.93
N LYS A 62 10.27 -20.46 -37.55
CA LYS A 62 11.23 -19.89 -38.52
C LYS A 62 12.08 -20.97 -39.21
N SER A 63 12.49 -21.98 -38.46
CA SER A 63 13.22 -23.12 -39.03
C SER A 63 12.38 -23.89 -40.04
N MET A 64 11.10 -24.15 -39.72
CA MET A 64 10.16 -24.81 -40.62
C MET A 64 9.90 -24.02 -41.91
N LEU A 65 9.81 -22.68 -41.83
CA LEU A 65 9.66 -21.82 -43.01
C LEU A 65 10.91 -21.81 -43.91
N GLY A 66 12.07 -22.19 -43.38
CA GLY A 66 13.30 -22.41 -44.15
C GLY A 66 13.34 -23.71 -44.94
N GLU A 67 12.43 -24.64 -44.66
CA GLU A 67 12.30 -25.91 -45.34
C GLU A 67 11.33 -25.81 -46.54
N SER A 68 11.38 -26.75 -47.49
CA SER A 68 10.46 -26.72 -48.62
C SER A 68 9.09 -27.30 -48.18
N LEU A 69 8.19 -26.41 -47.77
CA LEU A 69 6.81 -26.73 -47.40
C LEU A 69 5.86 -26.55 -48.59
N ASP A 70 4.71 -27.23 -48.58
CA ASP A 70 3.63 -26.94 -49.49
C ASP A 70 2.96 -25.61 -49.13
N HIS A 71 2.17 -25.05 -50.02
CA HIS A 71 1.59 -23.72 -49.89
C HIS A 71 0.64 -23.59 -48.68
N GLU A 72 -0.12 -24.63 -48.36
CA GLU A 72 -1.05 -24.63 -47.23
C GLU A 72 -0.31 -24.68 -45.91
N MET A 73 0.72 -25.55 -45.78
CA MET A 73 1.54 -25.66 -44.60
C MET A 73 2.35 -24.37 -44.36
N HIS A 74 2.88 -23.75 -45.43
CA HIS A 74 3.59 -22.49 -45.33
C HIS A 74 2.70 -21.36 -44.76
N ALA A 75 1.45 -21.23 -45.29
CA ALA A 75 0.50 -20.24 -44.79
C ALA A 75 0.08 -20.53 -43.34
N PHE A 76 -0.05 -21.78 -42.94
CA PHE A 76 -0.36 -22.17 -41.55
C PHE A 76 0.79 -21.76 -40.60
N VAL A 77 2.03 -22.11 -40.93
CA VAL A 77 3.20 -21.76 -40.10
C VAL A 77 3.42 -20.24 -40.01
N GLU A 78 3.18 -19.51 -41.10
CA GLU A 78 3.21 -18.04 -41.06
C GLU A 78 2.17 -17.45 -40.12
N GLY A 79 0.94 -18.00 -40.11
CA GLY A 79 -0.10 -17.61 -39.16
C GLY A 79 0.27 -17.89 -37.71
N GLU A 80 0.81 -19.08 -37.44
CA GLU A 80 1.27 -19.46 -36.11
C GLU A 80 2.45 -18.59 -35.64
N LEU A 81 3.40 -18.26 -36.54
CA LEU A 81 4.50 -17.36 -36.26
C LEU A 81 4.01 -15.96 -35.89
N ALA A 82 3.00 -15.44 -36.61
CA ALA A 82 2.43 -14.12 -36.32
C ALA A 82 1.79 -14.09 -34.93
N ASP A 83 1.02 -15.11 -34.55
CA ASP A 83 0.40 -15.24 -33.22
C ASP A 83 1.46 -15.34 -32.10
N LEU A 84 2.52 -16.09 -32.33
CA LEU A 84 3.62 -16.22 -31.36
C LEU A 84 4.39 -14.91 -31.21
N MET A 85 4.59 -14.16 -32.28
CA MET A 85 5.25 -12.84 -32.24
C MET A 85 4.41 -11.82 -31.47
N GLU A 86 3.09 -11.83 -31.62
CA GLU A 86 2.17 -10.99 -30.85
C GLU A 86 2.22 -11.34 -29.36
N LYS A 87 2.18 -12.64 -29.01
CA LYS A 87 2.32 -13.10 -27.63
C LYS A 87 3.67 -12.68 -27.03
N LYS A 88 4.74 -12.79 -27.82
CA LYS A 88 6.07 -12.34 -27.37
C LYS A 88 6.07 -10.86 -27.05
N GLU A 89 5.50 -10.01 -27.92
CA GLU A 89 5.45 -8.56 -27.71
C GLU A 89 4.64 -8.21 -26.44
N GLN A 90 3.55 -8.92 -26.15
CA GLN A 90 2.81 -8.75 -24.92
C GLN A 90 3.65 -9.11 -23.69
N LEU A 91 4.32 -10.25 -23.71
CA LEU A 91 5.18 -10.71 -22.62
C LEU A 91 6.40 -9.79 -22.43
N ASP A 92 6.99 -9.25 -23.51
CA ASP A 92 8.09 -8.27 -23.44
C ASP A 92 7.66 -6.97 -22.71
N LYS A 93 6.37 -6.61 -22.77
CA LYS A 93 5.80 -5.46 -22.04
C LYS A 93 5.46 -5.80 -20.58
N GLU A 94 4.96 -7.01 -20.31
CA GLU A 94 4.49 -7.41 -18.99
C GLU A 94 5.63 -7.83 -18.05
N LEU A 95 6.64 -8.55 -18.54
CA LEU A 95 7.73 -9.08 -17.72
C LEU A 95 8.53 -8.02 -16.95
N PRO A 96 8.91 -6.87 -17.55
CA PRO A 96 9.58 -5.80 -16.82
C PRO A 96 8.72 -5.22 -15.69
N ILE A 97 7.41 -5.14 -15.89
CA ILE A 97 6.45 -4.64 -14.89
C ILE A 97 6.40 -5.57 -13.68
N LEU A 98 6.41 -6.88 -13.91
CA LEU A 98 6.41 -7.87 -12.84
C LEU A 98 7.70 -7.88 -12.00
N LEU A 99 8.81 -7.38 -12.56
CA LEU A 99 10.08 -7.21 -11.84
C LEU A 99 10.14 -5.95 -10.98
N LEU A 100 9.17 -5.03 -11.12
CA LEU A 100 9.11 -3.85 -10.26
C LEU A 100 8.87 -4.27 -8.80
N PRO A 101 9.54 -3.62 -7.85
CA PRO A 101 9.29 -3.85 -6.44
C PRO A 101 7.81 -3.61 -6.13
N LYS A 102 7.13 -4.61 -5.60
CA LYS A 102 5.75 -4.44 -5.11
C LYS A 102 5.78 -3.58 -3.85
N ASP A 103 4.82 -2.66 -3.75
CA ASP A 103 4.59 -1.95 -2.51
C ASP A 103 4.05 -2.96 -1.47
N PRO A 104 4.68 -3.09 -0.29
CA PRO A 104 4.21 -4.01 0.74
C PRO A 104 2.79 -3.69 1.23
N ASN A 105 2.32 -2.47 0.99
CA ASN A 105 0.98 -2.03 1.37
C ASN A 105 -0.09 -2.36 0.32
N ASP A 106 0.28 -2.77 -0.90
CA ASP A 106 -0.66 -2.99 -2.00
C ASP A 106 -1.75 -4.04 -1.70
N GLU A 107 -1.46 -5.02 -0.84
CA GLU A 107 -2.41 -6.06 -0.43
C GLU A 107 -3.26 -5.67 0.79
N LYS A 108 -2.95 -4.54 1.43
CA LYS A 108 -3.65 -4.10 2.65
C LYS A 108 -5.01 -3.50 2.35
N ASN A 109 -5.87 -3.51 3.36
CA ASN A 109 -7.06 -2.68 3.40
C ASN A 109 -6.65 -1.21 3.46
N VAL A 110 -7.58 -0.34 3.11
CA VAL A 110 -7.29 1.09 2.98
C VAL A 110 -8.26 1.92 3.81
N ILE A 111 -7.73 2.95 4.46
CA ILE A 111 -8.50 3.99 5.12
C ILE A 111 -8.49 5.21 4.21
N VAL A 112 -9.66 5.70 3.84
CA VAL A 112 -9.83 6.89 3.02
C VAL A 112 -10.44 7.98 3.88
N GLU A 113 -9.79 9.14 3.90
CA GLU A 113 -10.26 10.35 4.58
C GLU A 113 -10.54 11.43 3.55
N ILE A 114 -11.76 11.96 3.54
CA ILE A 114 -12.17 13.03 2.64
C ILE A 114 -12.54 14.23 3.49
N ARG A 115 -11.97 15.40 3.16
CA ARG A 115 -12.28 16.68 3.81
C ARG A 115 -12.70 17.71 2.82
N GLY A 116 -13.74 18.47 3.12
CA GLY A 116 -14.06 19.70 2.41
C GLY A 116 -12.92 20.70 2.59
N GLY A 117 -12.38 21.18 1.47
CA GLY A 117 -11.36 22.22 1.42
C GLY A 117 -11.96 23.61 1.18
N VAL A 118 -11.38 24.34 0.24
CA VAL A 118 -11.88 25.67 -0.15
C VAL A 118 -13.22 25.57 -0.86
N GLY A 119 -14.23 26.32 -0.38
CA GLY A 119 -15.57 26.36 -1.00
C GLY A 119 -16.74 26.22 -0.03
N GLY A 120 -16.48 26.14 1.28
CA GLY A 120 -17.52 26.11 2.31
C GLY A 120 -18.49 24.93 2.16
N GLU A 121 -19.78 25.20 2.12
CA GLU A 121 -20.83 24.17 2.03
C GLU A 121 -20.74 23.36 0.72
N GLU A 122 -20.36 24.00 -0.38
CA GLU A 122 -20.20 23.32 -1.67
C GLU A 122 -19.03 22.30 -1.64
N ALA A 123 -17.93 22.63 -0.94
CA ALA A 123 -16.84 21.71 -0.72
C ALA A 123 -17.28 20.49 0.13
N ALA A 124 -18.17 20.71 1.10
CA ALA A 124 -18.72 19.62 1.90
C ALA A 124 -19.68 18.72 1.10
N LEU A 125 -20.48 19.29 0.21
CA LEU A 125 -21.32 18.52 -0.72
C LEU A 125 -20.46 17.69 -1.67
N PHE A 126 -19.39 18.29 -2.21
CA PHE A 126 -18.47 17.58 -3.07
C PHE A 126 -17.71 16.45 -2.35
N ALA A 127 -17.35 16.63 -1.09
CA ALA A 127 -16.82 15.54 -0.27
C ALA A 127 -17.81 14.37 -0.15
N GLY A 128 -19.10 14.65 -0.05
CA GLY A 128 -20.17 13.65 -0.09
C GLY A 128 -20.25 12.92 -1.44
N ASP A 129 -20.09 13.64 -2.54
CA ASP A 129 -20.09 13.07 -3.89
C ASP A 129 -18.88 12.14 -4.08
N LEU A 130 -17.69 12.53 -3.60
CA LEU A 130 -16.49 11.69 -3.62
C LEU A 130 -16.65 10.43 -2.77
N PHE A 131 -17.22 10.56 -1.57
CA PHE A 131 -17.51 9.40 -0.72
C PHE A 131 -18.45 8.42 -1.41
N ARG A 132 -19.51 8.91 -2.04
CA ARG A 132 -20.43 8.08 -2.82
C ARG A 132 -19.73 7.42 -4.00
N MET A 133 -18.90 8.15 -4.73
CA MET A 133 -18.13 7.64 -5.87
C MET A 133 -17.22 6.47 -5.46
N TYR A 134 -16.46 6.62 -4.38
CA TYR A 134 -15.59 5.53 -3.90
C TYR A 134 -16.38 4.36 -3.32
N SER A 135 -17.51 4.61 -2.66
CA SER A 135 -18.40 3.56 -2.16
C SER A 135 -18.96 2.72 -3.30
N ARG A 136 -19.41 3.37 -4.38
CA ARG A 136 -19.91 2.70 -5.59
C ARG A 136 -18.81 1.92 -6.31
N TYR A 137 -17.63 2.49 -6.39
CA TYR A 137 -16.48 1.80 -6.96
C TYR A 137 -16.12 0.54 -6.16
N ALA A 138 -16.04 0.65 -4.84
CA ALA A 138 -15.79 -0.49 -3.96
C ALA A 138 -16.86 -1.59 -4.11
N GLU A 139 -18.14 -1.21 -4.19
CA GLU A 139 -19.25 -2.14 -4.45
C GLU A 139 -19.08 -2.90 -5.78
N LYS A 140 -18.72 -2.19 -6.87
CA LYS A 140 -18.43 -2.82 -8.17
C LYS A 140 -17.26 -3.80 -8.12
N LYS A 141 -16.26 -3.54 -7.28
CA LYS A 141 -15.11 -4.43 -7.06
C LYS A 141 -15.39 -5.57 -6.07
N GLY A 142 -16.55 -5.60 -5.44
CA GLY A 142 -16.88 -6.57 -4.39
C GLY A 142 -16.16 -6.31 -3.07
N TRP A 143 -15.67 -5.08 -2.85
CA TRP A 143 -15.05 -4.67 -1.60
C TRP A 143 -16.09 -4.16 -0.61
N LYS A 144 -15.82 -4.36 0.69
CA LYS A 144 -16.68 -3.86 1.76
C LYS A 144 -16.26 -2.45 2.15
N VAL A 145 -17.23 -1.55 2.29
CA VAL A 145 -17.04 -0.20 2.82
C VAL A 145 -17.61 -0.12 4.22
N GLU A 146 -16.86 0.42 5.16
CA GLU A 146 -17.25 0.62 6.54
C GLU A 146 -16.98 2.06 6.96
N LEU A 147 -18.03 2.79 7.34
CA LEU A 147 -17.89 4.14 7.84
C LEU A 147 -17.25 4.12 9.24
N MET A 148 -16.15 4.83 9.40
CA MET A 148 -15.42 4.91 10.68
C MET A 148 -15.81 6.16 11.45
N ASP A 149 -15.82 7.33 10.77
CA ASP A 149 -16.18 8.62 11.36
C ASP A 149 -16.76 9.56 10.29
N ALA A 150 -17.68 10.41 10.68
CA ALA A 150 -18.30 11.37 9.77
C ALA A 150 -18.75 12.64 10.50
N ASN A 151 -18.36 13.78 9.97
CA ASN A 151 -18.87 15.08 10.37
C ASN A 151 -19.78 15.61 9.25
N ALA A 152 -21.06 15.23 9.30
CA ALA A 152 -22.06 15.60 8.31
C ALA A 152 -22.47 17.07 8.45
N THR A 153 -22.89 17.66 7.33
CA THR A 153 -23.50 18.99 7.28
C THR A 153 -25.02 18.90 7.17
N GLU A 154 -25.73 19.96 7.54
CA GLU A 154 -27.19 20.01 7.48
C GLU A 154 -27.75 19.85 6.06
N ILE A 155 -26.95 20.17 5.04
CA ILE A 155 -27.33 20.11 3.62
C ILE A 155 -26.97 18.79 2.93
N GLY A 156 -26.54 17.76 3.70
CA GLY A 156 -26.29 16.42 3.18
C GLY A 156 -24.86 16.16 2.68
N GLY A 157 -23.93 17.07 2.95
CA GLY A 157 -22.49 16.87 2.68
C GLY A 157 -21.71 16.47 3.94
N PHE A 158 -20.40 16.41 3.83
CA PHE A 158 -19.47 16.12 4.92
C PHE A 158 -18.39 17.18 5.02
N LYS A 159 -18.17 17.74 6.20
CA LYS A 159 -16.94 18.49 6.49
C LYS A 159 -15.75 17.55 6.46
N GLU A 160 -15.94 16.38 7.02
CA GLU A 160 -14.97 15.30 7.04
C GLU A 160 -15.70 13.95 7.07
N VAL A 161 -15.20 12.97 6.33
CA VAL A 161 -15.66 11.59 6.36
C VAL A 161 -14.48 10.65 6.26
N THR A 162 -14.42 9.66 7.13
CA THR A 162 -13.39 8.63 7.18
C THR A 162 -14.05 7.26 7.06
N PHE A 163 -13.60 6.45 6.14
CA PHE A 163 -14.12 5.11 5.93
C PHE A 163 -13.02 4.13 5.56
N MET A 164 -13.24 2.87 5.90
CA MET A 164 -12.37 1.76 5.54
C MET A 164 -12.92 1.03 4.32
N VAL A 165 -12.05 0.70 3.40
CA VAL A 165 -12.37 -0.19 2.27
C VAL A 165 -11.59 -1.49 2.47
N THR A 166 -12.32 -2.57 2.70
CA THR A 166 -11.78 -3.90 2.93
C THR A 166 -11.93 -4.74 1.68
N GLY A 167 -10.81 -5.14 1.10
CA GLY A 167 -10.78 -5.98 -0.08
C GLY A 167 -9.36 -6.20 -0.57
N PHE A 168 -9.14 -7.33 -1.24
CA PHE A 168 -7.83 -7.67 -1.77
C PHE A 168 -7.37 -6.63 -2.80
N GLY A 169 -6.20 -6.04 -2.55
CA GLY A 169 -5.61 -5.05 -3.44
C GLY A 169 -6.27 -3.68 -3.41
N ALA A 170 -7.16 -3.38 -2.45
CA ALA A 170 -7.87 -2.10 -2.40
C ALA A 170 -6.91 -0.90 -2.35
N TYR A 171 -5.84 -0.98 -1.56
CA TYR A 171 -4.84 0.07 -1.49
C TYR A 171 -4.10 0.27 -2.81
N SER A 172 -3.80 -0.79 -3.55
CA SER A 172 -3.08 -0.71 -4.84
C SER A 172 -3.80 0.12 -5.91
N TYR A 173 -5.12 0.19 -5.85
CA TYR A 173 -5.95 1.02 -6.74
C TYR A 173 -6.18 2.42 -6.16
N LEU A 174 -6.61 2.50 -4.90
CA LEU A 174 -7.04 3.76 -4.29
C LEU A 174 -5.91 4.69 -3.90
N LYS A 175 -4.67 4.20 -3.76
CA LYS A 175 -3.49 5.04 -3.46
C LYS A 175 -3.29 6.20 -4.44
N TYR A 176 -3.77 6.06 -5.69
CA TYR A 176 -3.69 7.09 -6.70
C TYR A 176 -4.75 8.19 -6.56
N GLU A 177 -5.69 8.01 -5.64
CA GLU A 177 -6.75 8.99 -5.39
C GLU A 177 -6.36 10.07 -4.35
N SER A 178 -5.23 9.90 -3.67
CA SER A 178 -4.74 10.87 -2.68
C SER A 178 -4.35 12.20 -3.31
N GLY A 179 -4.80 13.29 -2.69
CA GLY A 179 -4.52 14.65 -3.13
C GLY A 179 -5.74 15.55 -3.12
N THR A 180 -5.63 16.70 -3.78
CA THR A 180 -6.70 17.68 -3.88
C THR A 180 -7.53 17.47 -5.14
N HIS A 181 -8.83 17.25 -4.97
CA HIS A 181 -9.83 17.14 -6.04
C HIS A 181 -10.58 18.44 -6.18
N ARG A 182 -10.67 18.96 -7.37
CA ARG A 182 -11.34 20.22 -7.69
C ARG A 182 -12.65 19.99 -8.44
N VAL A 183 -13.70 20.69 -8.05
CA VAL A 183 -14.99 20.67 -8.72
C VAL A 183 -15.32 22.05 -9.28
N GLN A 184 -15.89 22.07 -10.48
CA GLN A 184 -16.44 23.25 -11.15
C GLN A 184 -17.89 22.96 -11.50
N ARG A 185 -18.82 23.58 -10.76
CA ARG A 185 -20.26 23.46 -10.98
C ARG A 185 -20.98 24.70 -10.42
N VAL A 186 -22.24 24.85 -10.78
CA VAL A 186 -23.14 25.80 -10.14
C VAL A 186 -23.58 25.20 -8.81
N PRO A 187 -23.25 25.80 -7.65
CA PRO A 187 -23.68 25.29 -6.35
C PRO A 187 -25.20 25.28 -6.20
N VAL A 188 -25.72 24.36 -5.42
CA VAL A 188 -27.16 24.32 -5.08
C VAL A 188 -27.63 25.59 -4.37
N THR A 189 -26.70 26.24 -3.65
CA THR A 189 -26.94 27.49 -2.90
C THR A 189 -26.82 28.77 -3.72
N GLU A 190 -26.42 28.66 -5.01
CA GLU A 190 -26.21 29.81 -5.91
C GLU A 190 -27.47 30.12 -6.72
N SER A 191 -28.09 31.26 -6.47
CA SER A 191 -29.30 31.70 -7.20
C SER A 191 -29.02 32.35 -8.56
N GLY A 192 -27.79 32.83 -8.78
CA GLY A 192 -27.38 33.53 -9.97
C GLY A 192 -26.86 32.65 -11.12
N GLY A 193 -26.84 31.33 -10.95
CA GLY A 193 -26.37 30.40 -11.98
C GLY A 193 -24.88 30.47 -12.28
N ARG A 194 -24.05 31.05 -11.38
CA ARG A 194 -22.61 31.19 -11.57
C ARG A 194 -21.90 29.90 -11.24
N ILE A 195 -20.92 29.56 -12.07
CA ILE A 195 -20.04 28.42 -11.84
C ILE A 195 -19.05 28.79 -10.73
N HIS A 196 -19.05 28.02 -9.64
CA HIS A 196 -18.05 28.13 -8.56
C HIS A 196 -17.02 27.01 -8.67
N THR A 197 -15.84 27.29 -8.14
CA THR A 197 -14.76 26.31 -8.06
C THR A 197 -14.51 26.02 -6.59
N SER A 198 -14.71 24.76 -6.20
CA SER A 198 -14.48 24.25 -4.86
C SER A 198 -13.47 23.10 -4.88
N ALA A 199 -12.95 22.73 -3.73
CA ALA A 199 -12.00 21.64 -3.60
C ALA A 199 -12.30 20.78 -2.37
N ALA A 200 -12.00 19.51 -2.48
CA ALA A 200 -11.94 18.58 -1.36
C ALA A 200 -10.61 17.82 -1.40
N THR A 201 -10.11 17.45 -0.25
CA THR A 201 -8.87 16.69 -0.12
C THR A 201 -9.18 15.23 0.21
N VAL A 202 -8.42 14.33 -0.38
CA VAL A 202 -8.50 12.89 -0.15
C VAL A 202 -7.15 12.41 0.37
N ALA A 203 -7.14 11.80 1.54
CA ALA A 203 -5.98 11.06 2.04
C ALA A 203 -6.28 9.56 1.98
N VAL A 204 -5.32 8.80 1.50
CA VAL A 204 -5.43 7.35 1.34
C VAL A 204 -4.29 6.71 2.11
N LEU A 205 -4.64 5.97 3.17
CA LEU A 205 -3.69 5.38 4.10
C LEU A 205 -3.89 3.86 4.13
N PRO A 206 -2.81 3.06 4.11
CA PRO A 206 -2.94 1.63 4.35
C PRO A 206 -3.40 1.38 5.79
N GLU A 207 -4.18 0.31 6.00
CA GLU A 207 -4.52 -0.14 7.35
C GLU A 207 -3.25 -0.43 8.14
N ALA A 208 -3.13 0.19 9.31
CA ALA A 208 -1.97 -0.01 10.18
C ALA A 208 -1.99 -1.42 10.80
N GLU A 209 -0.84 -2.08 10.80
CA GLU A 209 -0.65 -3.33 11.54
C GLU A 209 -0.49 -3.04 13.04
N ASP A 210 -0.93 -4.00 13.86
CA ASP A 210 -0.70 -3.92 15.30
C ASP A 210 0.81 -3.91 15.59
N VAL A 211 1.22 -2.97 16.45
CA VAL A 211 2.62 -2.88 16.88
C VAL A 211 2.87 -3.94 17.92
N ASP A 212 3.65 -4.95 17.57
CA ASP A 212 4.17 -5.95 18.54
C ASP A 212 5.64 -5.64 18.84
N VAL A 213 5.99 -5.66 20.13
CA VAL A 213 7.34 -5.35 20.59
C VAL A 213 7.93 -6.56 21.27
N ALA A 214 8.85 -7.21 20.59
CA ALA A 214 9.71 -8.23 21.19
C ALA A 214 10.93 -7.56 21.84
N ILE A 215 11.08 -7.74 23.15
CA ILE A 215 12.25 -7.25 23.89
C ILE A 215 13.31 -8.35 23.93
N ASN A 216 14.46 -8.08 23.31
CA ASN A 216 15.60 -8.98 23.38
C ASN A 216 16.31 -8.77 24.72
N PRO A 217 16.52 -9.82 25.54
CA PRO A 217 17.27 -9.72 26.80
C PRO A 217 18.70 -9.16 26.65
N ALA A 218 19.32 -9.35 25.48
CA ALA A 218 20.67 -8.81 25.21
C ALA A 218 20.69 -7.27 25.10
N ASP A 219 19.56 -6.65 24.81
CA ASP A 219 19.42 -5.19 24.71
C ASP A 219 19.11 -4.53 26.06
N LEU A 220 19.08 -5.31 27.14
CA LEU A 220 18.77 -4.83 28.48
C LEU A 220 20.02 -4.75 29.33
N ARG A 221 20.22 -3.58 29.91
CA ARG A 221 21.16 -3.42 31.03
C ARG A 221 20.38 -3.37 32.34
N ILE A 222 20.66 -4.29 33.25
CA ILE A 222 19.98 -4.42 34.54
C ILE A 222 20.98 -4.08 35.63
N ASP A 223 20.71 -3.03 36.37
CA ASP A 223 21.52 -2.59 37.52
C ASP A 223 20.69 -2.80 38.79
N THR A 224 21.33 -3.36 39.84
CA THR A 224 20.74 -3.50 41.17
C THR A 224 21.31 -2.44 42.12
N TYR A 225 20.51 -1.95 43.02
CA TYR A 225 20.94 -0.96 44.00
C TYR A 225 20.08 -1.04 45.28
N CYS A 226 20.55 -0.42 46.35
CA CYS A 226 19.81 -0.36 47.61
C CYS A 226 18.61 0.59 47.47
N ALA A 227 17.42 0.16 47.90
CA ALA A 227 16.23 1.02 47.86
C ALA A 227 16.43 2.25 48.75
N SER A 228 15.96 3.40 48.27
CA SER A 228 15.97 4.66 49.01
C SER A 228 14.62 4.83 49.74
N GLY A 229 14.67 5.18 51.04
CA GLY A 229 13.49 5.45 51.86
C GLY A 229 13.67 5.21 53.33
N ALA A 230 12.66 5.52 54.12
CA ALA A 230 12.64 5.26 55.55
C ALA A 230 12.61 3.75 55.80
N GLY A 231 13.69 3.17 56.34
CA GLY A 231 13.81 1.75 56.60
C GLY A 231 14.98 1.44 57.51
N GLY A 232 14.95 0.26 58.11
CA GLY A 232 16.03 -0.21 59.00
C GLY A 232 17.22 -0.79 58.23
N GLN A 233 18.10 -1.49 58.94
CA GLN A 233 19.34 -2.06 58.44
C GLN A 233 19.18 -2.93 57.16
N TYR A 234 18.03 -3.58 56.98
CA TYR A 234 17.70 -4.41 55.82
C TYR A 234 17.63 -3.59 54.51
N VAL A 235 16.92 -2.43 54.53
CA VAL A 235 16.75 -1.57 53.36
C VAL A 235 18.08 -0.97 52.90
N ASN A 236 18.97 -0.69 53.83
CA ASN A 236 20.26 -0.05 53.53
C ASN A 236 21.39 -0.99 53.12
N ARG A 237 21.21 -2.32 53.32
CA ARG A 237 22.22 -3.34 53.01
C ARG A 237 21.84 -4.29 51.90
N THR A 238 20.56 -4.40 51.57
CA THR A 238 20.06 -5.36 50.54
C THR A 238 19.69 -4.61 49.25
N GLU A 239 20.33 -4.98 48.17
CA GLU A 239 20.05 -4.43 46.84
C GLU A 239 18.76 -5.01 46.28
N THR A 240 17.61 -4.49 46.72
CA THR A 240 16.29 -4.94 46.25
C THR A 240 15.75 -4.11 45.10
N ALA A 241 16.23 -2.88 44.96
CA ALA A 241 15.82 -1.99 43.89
C ALA A 241 16.49 -2.36 42.55
N ILE A 242 15.76 -2.23 41.48
CA ILE A 242 16.20 -2.54 40.10
C ILE A 242 16.03 -1.33 39.19
N ARG A 243 17.04 -1.12 38.36
CA ARG A 243 17.02 -0.22 37.21
C ARG A 243 17.25 -1.02 35.95
N ILE A 244 16.31 -0.95 35.00
CA ILE A 244 16.45 -1.58 33.69
C ILE A 244 16.57 -0.47 32.65
N THR A 245 17.62 -0.53 31.85
CA THR A 245 17.85 0.36 30.73
C THR A 245 17.76 -0.44 29.44
N HIS A 246 16.85 -0.04 28.55
CA HIS A 246 16.78 -0.60 27.20
C HIS A 246 17.72 0.18 26.30
N LEU A 247 18.83 -0.43 25.92
CA LEU A 247 19.93 0.22 25.21
C LEU A 247 19.52 0.86 23.88
N PRO A 248 18.73 0.19 23.00
CA PRO A 248 18.36 0.78 21.70
C PRO A 248 17.49 2.03 21.81
N THR A 249 16.57 2.09 22.77
CA THR A 249 15.63 3.20 22.93
C THR A 249 16.05 4.23 23.97
N GLY A 250 17.01 3.88 24.84
CA GLY A 250 17.44 4.69 25.97
C GLY A 250 16.41 4.80 27.11
N ILE A 251 15.33 4.03 27.07
CA ILE A 251 14.28 4.06 28.11
C ILE A 251 14.82 3.41 29.37
N VAL A 252 14.68 4.13 30.49
CA VAL A 252 15.08 3.67 31.84
C VAL A 252 13.85 3.49 32.69
N VAL A 253 13.75 2.34 33.34
CA VAL A 253 12.70 2.02 34.32
C VAL A 253 13.36 1.63 35.65
N GLN A 254 12.85 2.20 36.73
CA GLN A 254 13.28 1.88 38.11
C GLN A 254 12.09 1.32 38.87
N CYS A 255 12.36 0.31 39.71
CA CYS A 255 11.35 -0.25 40.61
C CYS A 255 12.01 -0.62 41.95
N GLN A 256 11.42 -0.13 43.03
CA GLN A 256 11.88 -0.36 44.41
C GLN A 256 10.74 -0.63 45.41
N ASP A 257 9.53 -0.90 44.88
CA ASP A 257 8.31 -0.96 45.70
C ASP A 257 8.21 -2.20 46.57
N GLU A 258 8.81 -3.30 46.10
CA GLU A 258 8.74 -4.60 46.77
C GLU A 258 10.03 -4.90 47.50
N LYS A 259 9.91 -5.72 48.56
CA LYS A 259 11.06 -6.24 49.33
C LYS A 259 11.84 -7.32 48.56
N SER A 260 11.34 -7.83 47.49
CA SER A 260 11.92 -8.87 46.65
C SER A 260 12.48 -8.30 45.37
N GLN A 261 13.77 -8.47 45.11
CA GLN A 261 14.46 -8.09 43.89
C GLN A 261 13.78 -8.69 42.61
N LEU A 262 13.38 -9.98 42.72
CA LEU A 262 12.72 -10.66 41.60
C LEU A 262 11.38 -10.01 41.24
N LYS A 263 10.55 -9.67 42.22
CA LYS A 263 9.28 -8.99 42.01
C LYS A 263 9.48 -7.59 41.44
N ASN A 264 10.47 -6.85 41.89
CA ASN A 264 10.83 -5.54 41.33
C ASN A 264 11.30 -5.67 39.88
N LYS A 265 12.07 -6.72 39.54
CA LYS A 265 12.46 -7.01 38.15
C LYS A 265 11.25 -7.29 37.25
N GLU A 266 10.33 -8.14 37.70
CA GLU A 266 9.10 -8.45 36.94
C GLU A 266 8.22 -7.20 36.69
N LYS A 267 8.04 -6.38 37.74
CA LYS A 267 7.33 -5.10 37.62
C LYS A 267 8.03 -4.15 36.63
N ALA A 268 9.34 -3.97 36.79
CA ALA A 268 10.13 -3.12 35.94
C ALA A 268 10.05 -3.57 34.45
N MET A 269 10.11 -4.88 34.21
CA MET A 269 9.94 -5.44 32.86
C MET A 269 8.56 -5.18 32.26
N LYS A 270 7.49 -5.28 33.05
CA LYS A 270 6.13 -4.93 32.58
C LYS A 270 6.02 -3.46 32.21
N VAL A 271 6.55 -2.57 33.05
CA VAL A 271 6.55 -1.12 32.79
C VAL A 271 7.41 -0.77 31.58
N LEU A 272 8.58 -1.42 31.45
CA LEU A 272 9.46 -1.24 30.30
C LEU A 272 8.75 -1.62 29.00
N ARG A 273 8.11 -2.79 28.98
CA ARG A 273 7.35 -3.27 27.80
C ARG A 273 6.26 -2.28 27.41
N ALA A 274 5.49 -1.80 28.38
CA ALA A 274 4.45 -0.78 28.13
C ALA A 274 5.04 0.52 27.54
N ARG A 275 6.14 1.03 28.09
CA ARG A 275 6.79 2.26 27.60
C ARG A 275 7.39 2.11 26.20
N ILE A 276 7.98 0.95 25.89
CA ILE A 276 8.51 0.69 24.54
C ILE A 276 7.35 0.58 23.53
N LEU A 277 6.26 -0.08 23.91
CA LEU A 277 5.07 -0.19 23.08
C LEU A 277 4.44 1.18 22.81
N ASP A 278 4.30 2.03 23.84
CA ASP A 278 3.77 3.37 23.70
C ASP A 278 4.65 4.23 22.78
N LYS A 279 5.98 4.13 22.92
CA LYS A 279 6.92 4.83 22.06
C LYS A 279 6.79 4.37 20.60
N ALA A 280 6.73 3.07 20.37
CA ALA A 280 6.57 2.51 19.03
C ALA A 280 5.23 2.92 18.38
N ARG A 281 4.14 2.98 19.17
CA ARG A 281 2.84 3.50 18.70
C ARG A 281 2.91 4.98 18.35
N GLN A 282 3.55 5.81 19.18
CA GLN A 282 3.74 7.23 18.90
C GLN A 282 4.55 7.47 17.63
N GLU A 283 5.61 6.69 17.40
CA GLU A 283 6.41 6.76 16.17
C GLU A 283 5.58 6.37 14.95
N GLN A 284 4.77 5.32 15.04
CA GLN A 284 3.84 4.91 13.97
C GLN A 284 2.79 5.99 13.69
N GLU A 285 2.15 6.53 14.72
CA GLU A 285 1.17 7.61 14.59
C GLU A 285 1.78 8.87 13.97
N ALA A 286 3.01 9.22 14.36
CA ALA A 286 3.73 10.35 13.79
C ALA A 286 4.05 10.13 12.31
N ALA A 287 4.44 8.91 11.92
CA ALA A 287 4.68 8.55 10.53
C ALA A 287 3.40 8.64 9.68
N VAL A 288 2.29 8.09 10.18
CA VAL A 288 0.96 8.17 9.53
C VAL A 288 0.51 9.63 9.41
N ALA A 289 0.69 10.43 10.46
CA ALA A 289 0.34 11.86 10.43
C ALA A 289 1.19 12.66 9.43
N ALA A 290 2.48 12.32 9.29
CA ALA A 290 3.36 12.95 8.31
C ALA A 290 2.95 12.56 6.88
N ASP A 291 2.63 11.30 6.63
CA ASP A 291 2.15 10.81 5.33
C ASP A 291 0.81 11.47 4.95
N ARG A 292 -0.17 11.48 5.87
CA ARG A 292 -1.44 12.21 5.68
C ARG A 292 -1.21 13.67 5.31
N ARG A 293 -0.30 14.36 6.01
CA ARG A 293 -0.01 15.76 5.75
C ARG A 293 0.63 15.99 4.39
N SER A 294 1.50 15.10 3.94
CA SER A 294 2.12 15.17 2.62
C SER A 294 1.11 14.95 1.48
N GLN A 295 0.10 14.10 1.69
CA GLN A 295 -0.94 13.82 0.70
C GLN A 295 -1.95 14.97 0.53
N VAL A 296 -2.31 15.62 1.64
CA VAL A 296 -3.37 16.64 1.67
C VAL A 296 -2.86 18.02 1.25
N GLY A 297 -1.57 18.32 1.47
CA GLY A 297 -0.99 19.64 1.20
C GLY A 297 -1.71 20.76 1.96
N SER A 298 -1.91 21.92 1.32
CA SER A 298 -2.68 23.03 1.86
C SER A 298 -4.19 22.91 1.66
N GLY A 299 -4.64 21.99 0.81
CA GLY A 299 -6.04 21.88 0.39
C GLY A 299 -6.51 22.99 -0.54
N ASP A 300 -5.59 23.78 -1.07
CA ASP A 300 -5.90 24.83 -2.04
C ASP A 300 -6.25 24.22 -3.40
N ARG A 301 -7.23 24.82 -4.07
CA ARG A 301 -7.68 24.40 -5.41
C ARG A 301 -6.60 24.48 -6.50
N SER A 302 -5.50 25.17 -6.24
CA SER A 302 -4.33 25.23 -7.14
C SER A 302 -3.49 23.94 -7.13
N GLU A 303 -3.49 23.20 -6.02
CA GLU A 303 -2.75 21.95 -5.83
C GLU A 303 -3.48 20.73 -6.41
N ARG A 304 -4.49 20.94 -7.21
CA ARG A 304 -5.36 19.90 -7.76
C ARG A 304 -4.61 18.79 -8.49
N ILE A 305 -4.96 17.55 -8.19
CA ILE A 305 -4.60 16.38 -8.99
C ILE A 305 -5.63 16.12 -10.10
N ARG A 306 -6.91 16.41 -9.82
CA ARG A 306 -8.04 16.11 -10.70
C ARG A 306 -9.08 17.22 -10.67
N THR A 307 -9.72 17.46 -11.80
CA THR A 307 -10.83 18.42 -11.95
C THR A 307 -12.07 17.72 -12.48
N TYR A 308 -13.19 17.95 -11.79
CA TYR A 308 -14.54 17.51 -12.17
C TYR A 308 -15.29 18.72 -12.68
N ASN A 309 -15.47 18.80 -14.01
CA ASN A 309 -16.14 19.93 -14.68
C ASN A 309 -17.54 19.49 -15.11
N PHE A 310 -18.55 19.88 -14.34
CA PHE A 310 -19.94 19.50 -14.59
C PHE A 310 -20.52 20.19 -15.85
N PRO A 311 -20.31 21.52 -16.10
CA PRO A 311 -20.81 22.15 -17.33
C PRO A 311 -20.32 21.51 -18.61
N GLN A 312 -19.10 20.95 -18.60
CA GLN A 312 -18.51 20.28 -19.76
C GLN A 312 -18.62 18.75 -19.71
N GLY A 313 -19.23 18.19 -18.67
CA GLY A 313 -19.42 16.75 -18.51
C GLY A 313 -18.12 15.94 -18.46
N ARG A 314 -17.02 16.57 -18.06
CA ARG A 314 -15.68 15.95 -18.13
C ARG A 314 -14.98 15.87 -16.80
N VAL A 315 -14.11 14.85 -16.67
CA VAL A 315 -13.14 14.70 -15.59
C VAL A 315 -11.74 14.69 -16.19
N THR A 316 -10.85 15.51 -15.66
CA THR A 316 -9.46 15.61 -16.11
C THR A 316 -8.52 15.30 -14.97
N ASP A 317 -7.66 14.30 -15.15
CA ASP A 317 -6.54 14.05 -14.25
C ASP A 317 -5.31 14.79 -14.77
N HIS A 318 -4.86 15.77 -14.00
CA HIS A 318 -3.77 16.67 -14.41
C HIS A 318 -2.38 16.02 -14.32
N ARG A 319 -2.24 14.94 -13.57
CA ARG A 319 -0.96 14.23 -13.44
C ARG A 319 -0.54 13.54 -14.72
N ILE A 320 -1.51 13.03 -15.48
CA ILE A 320 -1.29 12.28 -16.72
C ILE A 320 -1.93 12.95 -17.93
N GLY A 321 -2.59 14.10 -17.76
CA GLY A 321 -3.25 14.82 -18.84
C GLY A 321 -4.45 14.08 -19.48
N LEU A 322 -5.04 13.11 -18.76
CA LEU A 322 -6.18 12.33 -19.24
C LEU A 322 -7.48 13.09 -19.00
N THR A 323 -8.31 13.22 -20.05
CA THR A 323 -9.66 13.77 -19.94
C THR A 323 -10.68 12.75 -20.43
N LEU A 324 -11.69 12.48 -19.57
CA LEU A 324 -12.81 11.59 -19.87
C LEU A 324 -14.11 12.37 -19.84
N HIS A 325 -14.92 12.27 -20.92
CA HIS A 325 -16.22 12.95 -21.07
C HIS A 325 -17.38 12.08 -20.57
N LYS A 326 -17.27 11.57 -19.33
CA LYS A 326 -18.27 10.70 -18.69
C LYS A 326 -18.37 10.95 -17.18
N ILE A 327 -18.51 12.22 -16.78
CA ILE A 327 -18.51 12.62 -15.38
C ILE A 327 -19.53 11.87 -14.53
N ASP A 328 -20.74 11.66 -15.03
CA ASP A 328 -21.80 10.99 -14.29
C ASP A 328 -21.47 9.53 -14.01
N ALA A 329 -20.91 8.82 -15.01
CA ALA A 329 -20.47 7.44 -14.85
C ALA A 329 -19.31 7.33 -13.83
N ILE A 330 -18.37 8.26 -13.87
CA ILE A 330 -17.24 8.32 -12.93
C ILE A 330 -17.75 8.55 -11.51
N LEU A 331 -18.64 9.50 -11.30
CA LEU A 331 -19.26 9.78 -10.00
C LEU A 331 -20.14 8.62 -9.49
N ASP A 332 -20.63 7.78 -10.39
CA ASP A 332 -21.31 6.53 -10.05
C ASP A 332 -20.36 5.32 -9.92
N GLY A 333 -19.07 5.58 -9.80
CA GLY A 333 -18.05 4.59 -9.47
C GLY A 333 -17.41 3.89 -10.70
N ASP A 334 -17.47 4.46 -11.91
CA ASP A 334 -16.72 3.95 -13.07
C ASP A 334 -15.30 4.57 -13.12
N LEU A 335 -14.42 4.09 -12.24
CA LEU A 335 -13.05 4.58 -12.10
C LEU A 335 -12.01 3.72 -12.81
N ASP A 336 -12.39 2.56 -13.36
CA ASP A 336 -11.43 1.58 -13.88
C ASP A 336 -10.50 2.14 -14.95
N GLU A 337 -11.04 2.84 -15.93
CA GLU A 337 -10.25 3.44 -17.02
C GLU A 337 -9.25 4.47 -16.49
N LEU A 338 -9.69 5.32 -15.56
CA LEU A 338 -8.88 6.36 -14.97
C LEU A 338 -7.76 5.77 -14.12
N LEU A 339 -8.08 4.81 -13.24
CA LEU A 339 -7.11 4.15 -12.39
C LEU A 339 -6.13 3.28 -13.18
N ALA A 340 -6.59 2.58 -14.22
CA ALA A 340 -5.72 1.82 -15.11
C ALA A 340 -4.68 2.72 -15.80
N ALA A 341 -5.09 3.90 -16.26
CA ALA A 341 -4.17 4.87 -16.85
C ALA A 341 -3.15 5.40 -15.84
N LEU A 342 -3.56 5.67 -14.60
CA LEU A 342 -2.66 6.10 -13.52
C LEU A 342 -1.67 5.00 -13.12
N ILE A 343 -2.12 3.77 -13.00
CA ILE A 343 -1.28 2.60 -12.71
C ILE A 343 -0.23 2.44 -13.82
N THR A 344 -0.65 2.50 -15.08
CA THR A 344 0.25 2.38 -16.24
C THR A 344 1.31 3.49 -16.26
N ALA A 345 0.91 4.72 -15.97
CA ALA A 345 1.83 5.86 -15.89
C ALA A 345 2.86 5.71 -14.75
N ASP A 346 2.43 5.27 -13.57
CA ASP A 346 3.31 5.00 -12.43
C ASP A 346 4.30 3.87 -12.73
N GLN A 347 3.83 2.79 -13.34
CA GLN A 347 4.68 1.67 -13.76
C GLN A 347 5.74 2.11 -14.78
N ALA A 348 5.34 2.92 -15.76
CA ALA A 348 6.27 3.46 -16.76
C ALA A 348 7.33 4.38 -16.13
N GLU A 349 6.96 5.20 -15.14
CA GLU A 349 7.90 6.06 -14.42
C GLU A 349 8.88 5.24 -13.58
N ARG A 350 8.39 4.19 -12.89
CA ARG A 350 9.24 3.28 -12.11
C ARG A 350 10.23 2.51 -12.98
N LEU A 351 9.80 2.04 -14.16
CA LEU A 351 10.68 1.38 -15.12
C LEU A 351 11.82 2.30 -15.56
N LYS A 352 11.53 3.56 -15.91
CA LYS A 352 12.55 4.56 -16.26
C LYS A 352 13.56 4.78 -15.14
N LYS A 353 13.12 4.78 -13.88
CA LYS A 353 14.02 4.93 -12.70
C LYS A 353 14.90 3.70 -12.48
N VAL A 354 14.44 2.51 -12.84
CA VAL A 354 15.22 1.26 -12.74
C VAL A 354 16.26 1.17 -13.84
N ASP A 355 15.94 1.63 -15.05
CA ASP A 355 16.85 1.63 -16.20
C ASP A 355 17.93 2.73 -16.09
N ALA A 356 17.70 3.76 -15.28
CA ALA A 356 18.63 4.86 -15.05
C ALA A 356 19.67 4.58 -13.93
N LYS A 357 19.55 3.47 -13.22
CA LYS A 357 20.49 2.98 -12.19
C LYS A 357 21.30 1.80 -12.71
#